data_180ce58df8bdb76bba6b6fcfe95233cb
#
_entry.id   180ce58df8bdb76bba6b6fcfe95233cb
#
_cell.length_a   1.000
_cell.length_b   1.000
_cell.length_c   1.000
_cell.angle_alpha   90.00
_cell.angle_beta   90.00
_cell.angle_gamma   90.00
#
_symmetry.space_group_name_H-M   'P 1'
#
loop_
_entity.id
_entity.type
_entity.pdbx_description
1 polymer ?
#
loop_
_entity_poly.entity_id
_entity_poly.type
_entity_poly.pdbx_seq_one_letter_code
_entity_poly.pdbx_strand_id
1 'polypeptide(L)'
;MVKRLRFPDSSPDSILDIFEAIKRAFIHRGLFRQKSPQKEKKKPTGDKKPRLANIAIKSHEILFKANTVFPFTLFPDTVTLDREKISFATRSFFSVAKMTSVPVRDILSVEVDIGPFFGSVHTSSRFFITNPKSINWLRRKDAMQLQKLLQGYIIAHEQEINCDNIEKHKLIAMLNDLGTGRTG
;
A
#
# COMPACT_ATOMS: atom_id res chain seq x y z
N MET A 1 1.45 8.55 48.51
CA MET A 1 0.56 9.72 48.59
C MET A 1 0.08 10.06 47.18
N VAL A 2 -1.08 9.54 46.78
CA VAL A 2 -1.61 9.66 45.41
C VAL A 2 -2.50 10.89 45.38
N LYS A 3 -2.10 11.93 44.65
CA LYS A 3 -2.92 13.12 44.41
C LYS A 3 -4.07 12.75 43.47
N ARG A 4 -5.31 12.69 43.99
CA ARG A 4 -6.52 12.59 43.18
C ARG A 4 -6.67 13.87 42.33
N LEU A 5 -6.68 13.69 41.03
CA LEU A 5 -7.08 14.74 40.09
C LEU A 5 -8.61 14.96 40.25
N ARG A 6 -8.98 16.14 40.73
CA ARG A 6 -10.36 16.60 40.83
C ARG A 6 -10.77 17.11 39.45
N PHE A 7 -11.69 16.40 38.79
CA PHE A 7 -12.34 16.87 37.56
C PHE A 7 -13.41 17.93 37.95
N PRO A 8 -13.55 19.04 37.21
CA PRO A 8 -14.64 19.98 37.43
C PRO A 8 -15.96 19.35 36.98
N ASP A 9 -16.96 19.36 37.85
CA ASP A 9 -18.34 19.00 37.61
C ASP A 9 -19.02 20.08 36.73
N SER A 10 -18.81 20.02 35.44
CA SER A 10 -19.65 20.69 34.46
C SER A 10 -19.70 19.80 33.22
N SER A 11 -20.87 19.22 32.97
CA SER A 11 -21.15 18.52 31.72
C SER A 11 -20.91 19.50 30.55
N PRO A 12 -20.11 19.16 29.57
CA PRO A 12 -19.89 20.02 28.41
C PRO A 12 -21.16 20.04 27.56
N ASP A 13 -21.83 21.16 27.55
CA ASP A 13 -23.12 21.35 26.86
C ASP A 13 -22.98 21.49 25.34
N SER A 14 -21.76 21.41 24.80
CA SER A 14 -21.52 21.49 23.38
C SER A 14 -20.28 20.69 22.94
N ILE A 15 -20.39 20.08 21.77
CA ILE A 15 -19.28 19.36 21.09
C ILE A 15 -18.07 20.29 20.89
N LEU A 16 -18.29 21.61 20.76
CA LEU A 16 -17.25 22.62 20.61
C LEU A 16 -16.36 22.73 21.85
N ASP A 17 -16.93 22.61 23.06
CA ASP A 17 -16.17 22.69 24.31
C ASP A 17 -15.25 21.48 24.49
N ILE A 18 -15.68 20.32 24.00
CA ILE A 18 -14.86 19.10 23.99
C ILE A 18 -13.67 19.29 23.03
N PHE A 19 -13.90 19.87 21.85
CA PHE A 19 -12.83 20.16 20.88
C PHE A 19 -11.81 21.17 21.40
N GLU A 20 -12.26 22.22 22.08
CA GLU A 20 -11.36 23.21 22.68
C GLU A 20 -10.57 22.64 23.87
N ALA A 21 -11.17 21.78 24.67
CA ALA A 21 -10.49 21.09 25.76
C ALA A 21 -9.40 20.13 25.24
N ILE A 22 -9.69 19.40 24.14
CA ILE A 22 -8.72 18.52 23.48
C ILE A 22 -7.57 19.34 22.88
N LYS A 23 -7.87 20.46 22.21
CA LYS A 23 -6.87 21.38 21.65
C LYS A 23 -5.92 21.93 22.72
N ARG A 24 -6.45 22.38 23.85
CA ARG A 24 -5.64 22.88 24.99
C ARG A 24 -4.77 21.78 25.59
N ALA A 25 -5.28 20.55 25.73
CA ALA A 25 -4.52 19.42 26.24
C ALA A 25 -3.35 19.03 25.30
N PHE A 26 -3.54 19.16 23.98
CA PHE A 26 -2.49 18.88 22.98
C PHE A 26 -1.42 19.97 22.94
N ILE A 27 -1.79 21.25 23.11
CA ILE A 27 -0.85 22.38 23.12
C ILE A 27 0.05 22.34 24.37
N HIS A 28 -0.49 21.98 25.54
CA HIS A 28 0.29 21.90 26.79
C HIS A 28 1.25 20.70 26.85
N ARG A 29 1.07 19.67 26.04
CA ARG A 29 1.97 18.48 26.02
C ARG A 29 3.16 18.61 25.09
N GLY A 30 3.38 19.74 24.41
CA GLY A 30 4.60 19.98 23.63
C GLY A 30 4.84 19.01 22.47
N LEU A 31 3.81 18.27 22.00
CA LEU A 31 3.93 17.24 20.96
C LEU A 31 4.00 17.82 19.53
N PHE A 32 3.89 19.14 19.36
CA PHE A 32 4.08 19.83 18.07
C PHE A 32 5.33 20.71 18.06
N ARG A 33 6.46 20.16 18.43
CA ARG A 33 7.74 20.78 18.10
C ARG A 33 8.25 20.16 16.80
N GLN A 34 7.80 20.69 15.68
CA GLN A 34 8.45 20.44 14.40
C GLN A 34 9.88 20.99 14.47
N LYS A 35 10.82 20.09 14.66
CA LYS A 35 12.24 20.38 14.39
C LYS A 35 12.37 20.43 12.88
N SER A 36 12.60 21.61 12.32
CA SER A 36 13.09 21.80 10.96
C SER A 36 14.33 20.93 10.75
N PRO A 37 14.47 20.20 9.63
CA PRO A 37 15.65 19.40 9.37
C PRO A 37 16.84 20.35 9.12
N GLN A 38 17.74 20.45 10.09
CA GLN A 38 19.07 21.02 9.87
C GLN A 38 19.79 20.14 8.85
N LYS A 39 20.22 20.77 7.74
CA LYS A 39 21.12 20.19 6.75
C LYS A 39 22.47 19.88 7.40
N GLU A 40 22.63 18.70 7.92
CA GLU A 40 23.95 18.18 8.28
C GLU A 40 24.67 17.73 7.01
N LYS A 41 25.63 18.54 6.57
CA LYS A 41 26.60 18.17 5.55
C LYS A 41 27.53 17.10 6.11
N LYS A 42 27.22 15.82 5.88
CA LYS A 42 28.18 14.72 6.07
C LYS A 42 28.93 14.49 4.77
N LYS A 43 30.26 14.62 4.85
CA LYS A 43 31.22 14.27 3.79
C LYS A 43 31.09 12.78 3.42
N PRO A 44 31.24 12.41 2.15
CA PRO A 44 31.14 11.03 1.71
C PRO A 44 32.41 10.26 2.05
N THR A 45 32.27 9.19 2.80
CA THR A 45 33.34 8.20 2.98
C THR A 45 32.83 6.84 2.45
N GLY A 46 33.48 6.33 1.41
CA GLY A 46 33.46 4.92 1.02
C GLY A 46 32.43 4.50 -0.05
N ASP A 47 32.96 3.98 -1.14
CA ASP A 47 32.34 3.57 -2.42
C ASP A 47 31.23 2.49 -2.42
N LYS A 48 30.61 2.18 -1.31
CA LYS A 48 29.51 1.18 -1.22
C LYS A 48 28.11 1.79 -1.14
N LYS A 49 27.98 3.08 -0.87
CA LYS A 49 26.67 3.76 -0.69
C LYS A 49 25.84 3.96 -1.97
N PRO A 50 26.40 4.26 -3.17
CA PRO A 50 25.58 4.49 -4.35
C PRO A 50 24.83 3.22 -4.82
N ARG A 51 25.40 2.05 -4.60
CA ARG A 51 24.79 0.77 -5.01
C ARG A 51 23.54 0.43 -4.19
N LEU A 52 23.59 0.59 -2.87
CA LEU A 52 22.44 0.34 -1.99
C LEU A 52 21.32 1.36 -2.18
N ALA A 53 21.67 2.63 -2.39
CA ALA A 53 20.68 3.68 -2.69
C ALA A 53 19.97 3.43 -4.03
N ASN A 54 20.69 3.02 -5.05
CA ASN A 54 20.11 2.69 -6.36
C ASN A 54 19.23 1.43 -6.30
N ILE A 55 19.59 0.42 -5.52
CA ILE A 55 18.77 -0.76 -5.28
C ILE A 55 17.48 -0.37 -4.54
N ALA A 56 17.59 0.44 -3.48
CA ALA A 56 16.43 0.89 -2.71
C ALA A 56 15.46 1.76 -3.54
N ILE A 57 15.97 2.61 -4.42
CA ILE A 57 15.13 3.42 -5.32
C ILE A 57 14.42 2.53 -6.34
N LYS A 58 15.11 1.52 -6.86
CA LYS A 58 14.58 0.61 -7.88
C LYS A 58 13.54 -0.35 -7.32
N SER A 59 13.70 -0.82 -6.07
CA SER A 59 12.75 -1.72 -5.40
C SER A 59 11.39 -1.08 -5.11
N HIS A 60 11.36 0.25 -4.90
CA HIS A 60 10.13 1.01 -4.66
C HIS A 60 9.49 1.58 -5.93
N GLU A 61 9.96 1.19 -7.11
CA GLU A 61 9.38 1.65 -8.37
C GLU A 61 7.98 1.05 -8.59
N ILE A 62 6.96 1.90 -8.52
CA ILE A 62 5.57 1.49 -8.72
C ILE A 62 5.35 1.10 -10.18
N LEU A 63 4.98 -0.15 -10.42
CA LEU A 63 4.65 -0.68 -11.73
C LEU A 63 3.19 -0.45 -12.09
N PHE A 64 2.29 -0.58 -11.09
CA PHE A 64 0.87 -0.41 -11.27
C PHE A 64 0.22 0.14 -10.01
N LYS A 65 -0.81 0.98 -10.20
CA LYS A 65 -1.62 1.51 -9.11
C LYS A 65 -3.06 1.66 -9.59
N ALA A 66 -4.01 1.16 -8.79
CA ALA A 66 -5.44 1.33 -9.02
C ALA A 66 -6.17 1.65 -7.72
N ASN A 67 -7.32 2.30 -7.86
CA ASN A 67 -8.21 2.62 -6.76
C ASN A 67 -9.60 2.03 -7.05
N THR A 68 -10.31 1.66 -5.98
CA THR A 68 -11.71 1.25 -6.07
C THR A 68 -12.59 2.44 -6.46
N VAL A 69 -13.74 2.16 -7.07
CA VAL A 69 -14.60 3.17 -7.68
C VAL A 69 -15.68 3.62 -6.69
N PHE A 70 -15.77 4.95 -6.50
CA PHE A 70 -16.93 5.58 -5.85
C PHE A 70 -18.18 5.44 -6.78
N PRO A 71 -19.41 5.24 -6.27
CA PRO A 71 -19.86 5.30 -4.88
C PRO A 71 -19.90 3.96 -4.13
N PHE A 72 -19.43 2.88 -4.75
CA PHE A 72 -19.49 1.52 -4.16
C PHE A 72 -18.65 1.38 -2.89
N THR A 73 -17.60 2.19 -2.79
CA THR A 73 -16.84 2.37 -1.55
C THR A 73 -16.82 3.86 -1.20
N LEU A 74 -17.33 4.23 -0.02
CA LEU A 74 -17.28 5.61 0.48
C LEU A 74 -15.83 6.09 0.66
N PHE A 75 -14.93 5.16 0.98
CA PHE A 75 -13.50 5.39 1.13
C PHE A 75 -12.78 4.48 0.13
N PRO A 76 -12.24 5.04 -0.97
CA PRO A 76 -11.61 4.21 -1.99
C PRO A 76 -10.37 3.50 -1.45
N ASP A 77 -10.35 2.18 -1.60
CA ASP A 77 -9.18 1.36 -1.36
C ASP A 77 -8.20 1.51 -2.51
N THR A 78 -6.93 1.31 -2.22
CA THR A 78 -5.87 1.42 -3.21
C THR A 78 -5.06 0.13 -3.26
N VAL A 79 -4.81 -0.36 -4.45
CA VAL A 79 -3.83 -1.42 -4.69
C VAL A 79 -2.63 -0.82 -5.42
N THR A 80 -1.43 -1.17 -4.96
CA THR A 80 -0.17 -0.75 -5.57
C THR A 80 0.73 -1.96 -5.77
N LEU A 81 1.22 -2.16 -6.97
CA LEU A 81 2.18 -3.20 -7.31
C LEU A 81 3.54 -2.56 -7.56
N ASP A 82 4.51 -2.94 -6.75
CA ASP A 82 5.92 -2.58 -6.89
C ASP A 82 6.68 -3.78 -7.50
N ARG A 83 8.00 -3.65 -7.64
CA ARG A 83 8.84 -4.75 -8.11
C ARG A 83 8.92 -5.92 -7.13
N GLU A 84 8.81 -5.66 -5.83
CA GLU A 84 9.00 -6.65 -4.76
C GLU A 84 7.71 -7.10 -4.10
N LYS A 85 6.70 -6.22 -4.06
CA LYS A 85 5.48 -6.47 -3.28
C LYS A 85 4.23 -5.90 -3.94
N ILE A 86 3.10 -6.48 -3.61
CA ILE A 86 1.79 -5.88 -3.79
C ILE A 86 1.30 -5.34 -2.44
N SER A 87 0.77 -4.14 -2.43
CA SER A 87 0.28 -3.45 -1.23
C SER A 87 -1.19 -3.10 -1.40
N PHE A 88 -2.00 -3.52 -0.45
CA PHE A 88 -3.42 -3.20 -0.34
C PHE A 88 -3.61 -2.19 0.78
N ALA A 89 -4.09 -1.00 0.46
CA ALA A 89 -4.44 0.03 1.42
C ALA A 89 -5.96 0.14 1.50
N THR A 90 -6.54 -0.41 2.55
CA THR A 90 -7.97 -0.36 2.83
C THR A 90 -8.24 0.78 3.79
N ARG A 91 -9.15 1.68 3.42
CA ARG A 91 -9.53 2.80 4.25
C ARG A 91 -10.88 2.53 4.91
N SER A 92 -10.88 2.52 6.24
CA SER A 92 -12.09 2.43 7.06
C SER A 92 -12.26 3.76 7.78
N PHE A 93 -13.40 4.41 7.61
CA PHE A 93 -13.83 5.62 8.31
C PHE A 93 -12.73 6.64 8.71
N PHE A 94 -12.84 7.86 8.23
CA PHE A 94 -12.14 9.14 8.47
C PHE A 94 -10.61 9.18 8.66
N SER A 95 -9.93 8.16 9.10
CA SER A 95 -8.46 8.24 9.32
C SER A 95 -7.77 6.89 9.48
N VAL A 96 -8.53 5.82 9.55
CA VAL A 96 -7.96 4.49 9.77
C VAL A 96 -7.68 3.84 8.41
N ALA A 97 -6.42 3.77 8.04
CA ALA A 97 -5.98 3.02 6.88
C ALA A 97 -5.27 1.74 7.35
N LYS A 98 -5.76 0.59 6.91
CA LYS A 98 -5.06 -0.69 7.09
C LYS A 98 -4.25 -0.96 5.82
N MET A 99 -2.94 -1.05 5.96
CA MET A 99 -2.06 -1.40 4.85
C MET A 99 -1.55 -2.83 5.03
N THR A 100 -1.73 -3.66 4.01
CA THR A 100 -1.22 -5.02 3.96
C THR A 100 -0.32 -5.14 2.73
N SER A 101 0.92 -5.57 2.93
CA SER A 101 1.86 -5.81 1.83
C SER A 101 2.22 -7.28 1.76
N VAL A 102 2.25 -7.83 0.55
CA VAL A 102 2.58 -9.22 0.26
C VAL A 102 3.73 -9.23 -0.74
N PRO A 103 4.86 -9.89 -0.45
CA PRO A 103 5.93 -10.06 -1.43
C PRO A 103 5.40 -10.78 -2.68
N VAL A 104 5.76 -10.29 -3.87
CA VAL A 104 5.28 -10.88 -5.13
C VAL A 104 5.69 -12.35 -5.26
N ARG A 105 6.88 -12.70 -4.80
CA ARG A 105 7.41 -14.07 -4.79
C ARG A 105 6.62 -15.07 -3.94
N ASP A 106 5.81 -14.57 -2.99
CA ASP A 106 5.00 -15.39 -2.09
C ASP A 106 3.55 -15.54 -2.57
N ILE A 107 3.19 -14.93 -3.70
CA ILE A 107 1.88 -15.06 -4.33
C ILE A 107 1.81 -16.43 -5.01
N LEU A 108 0.79 -17.20 -4.65
CA LEU A 108 0.57 -18.56 -5.18
C LEU A 108 -0.45 -18.56 -6.33
N SER A 109 -1.50 -17.78 -6.19
CA SER A 109 -2.55 -17.67 -7.21
C SER A 109 -3.19 -16.30 -7.23
N VAL A 110 -3.73 -15.95 -8.38
CA VAL A 110 -4.49 -14.74 -8.62
C VAL A 110 -5.78 -15.14 -9.34
N GLU A 111 -6.90 -14.82 -8.73
CA GLU A 111 -8.23 -15.03 -9.29
C GLU A 111 -8.89 -13.67 -9.51
N VAL A 112 -9.65 -13.54 -10.58
CA VAL A 112 -10.32 -12.29 -10.93
C VAL A 112 -11.75 -12.55 -11.36
N ASP A 113 -12.68 -11.92 -10.67
CA ASP A 113 -14.07 -11.88 -11.05
C ASP A 113 -14.32 -10.61 -11.87
N ILE A 114 -14.78 -10.77 -13.11
CA ILE A 114 -14.99 -9.66 -14.02
C ILE A 114 -16.47 -9.51 -14.34
N GLY A 115 -17.05 -8.41 -13.87
CA GLY A 115 -18.36 -7.95 -14.26
C GLY A 115 -18.31 -7.03 -15.50
N PRO A 116 -19.47 -6.51 -15.93
CA PRO A 116 -19.55 -5.62 -17.10
C PRO A 116 -18.77 -4.32 -16.92
N PHE A 117 -18.74 -3.74 -15.71
CA PHE A 117 -18.10 -2.46 -15.42
C PHE A 117 -16.95 -2.57 -14.43
N PHE A 118 -17.05 -3.49 -13.49
CA PHE A 118 -16.12 -3.64 -12.36
C PHE A 118 -15.55 -5.05 -12.32
N GLY A 119 -14.47 -5.19 -11.58
CA GLY A 119 -13.88 -6.48 -11.27
C GLY A 119 -13.38 -6.53 -9.83
N SER A 120 -13.21 -7.73 -9.34
CA SER A 120 -12.60 -8.05 -8.05
C SER A 120 -11.36 -8.89 -8.28
N VAL A 121 -10.31 -8.65 -7.52
CA VAL A 121 -9.07 -9.41 -7.59
C VAL A 121 -8.83 -10.07 -6.25
N HIS A 122 -8.63 -11.39 -6.26
CA HIS A 122 -8.34 -12.22 -5.12
C HIS A 122 -6.92 -12.78 -5.26
N THR A 123 -6.09 -12.57 -4.25
CA THR A 123 -4.71 -13.06 -4.23
C THR A 123 -4.51 -14.00 -3.06
N SER A 124 -4.05 -15.21 -3.35
CA SER A 124 -3.60 -16.17 -2.34
C SER A 124 -2.09 -16.13 -2.23
N SER A 125 -1.58 -16.16 -1.01
CA SER A 125 -0.14 -16.20 -0.74
C SER A 125 0.19 -17.25 0.31
N ARG A 126 1.45 -17.61 0.44
CA ARG A 126 1.91 -18.58 1.45
C ARG A 126 1.50 -18.20 2.87
N PHE A 127 1.38 -16.90 3.17
CA PHE A 127 0.99 -16.38 4.48
C PHE A 127 -0.53 -16.25 4.66
N PHE A 128 -1.29 -16.23 3.57
CA PHE A 128 -2.74 -15.99 3.57
C PHE A 128 -3.51 -17.06 2.77
N ILE A 129 -3.14 -18.32 2.94
CA ILE A 129 -3.80 -19.45 2.25
C ILE A 129 -5.27 -19.56 2.67
N THR A 130 -5.53 -19.45 3.97
CA THR A 130 -6.89 -19.59 4.53
C THR A 130 -7.74 -18.33 4.32
N ASN A 131 -7.13 -17.16 4.12
CA ASN A 131 -7.84 -15.90 4.01
C ASN A 131 -7.22 -15.05 2.89
N PRO A 132 -7.56 -15.32 1.62
CA PRO A 132 -6.99 -14.62 0.48
C PRO A 132 -7.29 -13.13 0.58
N LYS A 133 -6.32 -12.30 0.21
CA LYS A 133 -6.52 -10.86 0.13
C LYS A 133 -7.29 -10.52 -1.13
N SER A 134 -8.41 -9.82 -0.94
CA SER A 134 -9.26 -9.37 -2.03
C SER A 134 -9.37 -7.85 -2.06
N ILE A 135 -9.48 -7.33 -3.27
CA ILE A 135 -9.89 -5.97 -3.53
C ILE A 135 -11.05 -6.00 -4.52
N ASN A 136 -12.16 -5.39 -4.13
CA ASN A 136 -13.40 -5.38 -4.91
C ASN A 136 -13.62 -4.00 -5.53
N TRP A 137 -14.51 -3.91 -6.51
CA TRP A 137 -14.92 -2.65 -7.12
C TRP A 137 -13.79 -1.89 -7.83
N LEU A 138 -12.81 -2.61 -8.38
CA LEU A 138 -11.87 -2.03 -9.34
C LEU A 138 -12.58 -1.79 -10.68
N ARG A 139 -12.08 -0.84 -11.46
CA ARG A 139 -12.50 -0.76 -12.87
C ARG A 139 -12.13 -2.05 -13.58
N ARG A 140 -12.99 -2.54 -14.45
CA ARG A 140 -12.75 -3.76 -15.23
C ARG A 140 -11.35 -3.81 -15.85
N LYS A 141 -10.92 -2.70 -16.46
CA LYS A 141 -9.60 -2.60 -17.09
C LYS A 141 -8.46 -2.75 -16.08
N ASP A 142 -8.60 -2.14 -14.90
CA ASP A 142 -7.58 -2.16 -13.85
C ASP A 142 -7.47 -3.56 -13.23
N ALA A 143 -8.60 -4.24 -13.03
CA ALA A 143 -8.63 -5.61 -12.53
C ALA A 143 -7.93 -6.58 -13.50
N MET A 144 -8.25 -6.50 -14.81
CA MET A 144 -7.61 -7.29 -15.85
C MET A 144 -6.11 -7.01 -15.96
N GLN A 145 -5.71 -5.74 -15.88
CA GLN A 145 -4.31 -5.34 -15.95
C GLN A 145 -3.53 -5.86 -14.76
N LEU A 146 -4.08 -5.73 -13.54
CA LEU A 146 -3.47 -6.25 -12.32
C LEU A 146 -3.30 -7.77 -12.38
N GLN A 147 -4.33 -8.50 -12.86
CA GLN A 147 -4.26 -9.95 -13.08
C GLN A 147 -3.08 -10.32 -13.97
N LYS A 148 -2.99 -9.70 -15.15
CA LYS A 148 -1.93 -10.00 -16.12
C LYS A 148 -0.54 -9.77 -15.52
N LEU A 149 -0.34 -8.67 -14.83
CA LEU A 149 0.94 -8.35 -14.21
C LEU A 149 1.31 -9.37 -13.12
N LEU A 150 0.36 -9.73 -12.25
CA LEU A 150 0.60 -10.69 -11.18
C LEU A 150 0.82 -12.11 -11.73
N GLN A 151 0.01 -12.52 -12.72
CA GLN A 151 0.18 -13.79 -13.39
C GLN A 151 1.57 -13.87 -14.08
N GLY A 152 1.97 -12.77 -14.76
CA GLY A 152 3.28 -12.66 -15.36
C GLY A 152 4.41 -12.78 -14.34
N TYR A 153 4.27 -12.21 -13.15
CA TYR A 153 5.24 -12.37 -12.07
C TYR A 153 5.31 -13.81 -11.56
N ILE A 154 4.18 -14.48 -11.38
CA ILE A 154 4.16 -15.88 -10.96
C ILE A 154 4.93 -16.74 -11.98
N ILE A 155 4.66 -16.55 -13.27
CA ILE A 155 5.37 -17.28 -14.34
C ILE A 155 6.85 -16.92 -14.38
N ALA A 156 7.20 -15.64 -14.28
CA ALA A 156 8.59 -15.21 -14.27
C ALA A 156 9.36 -15.81 -13.09
N HIS A 157 8.71 -15.90 -11.92
CA HIS A 157 9.31 -16.53 -10.73
C HIS A 157 9.46 -18.06 -10.92
N GLU A 158 8.45 -18.75 -11.47
CA GLU A 158 8.52 -20.19 -11.79
C GLU A 158 9.64 -20.51 -12.79
N GLN A 159 9.92 -19.58 -13.71
CA GLN A 159 10.98 -19.72 -14.72
C GLN A 159 12.33 -19.14 -14.26
N GLU A 160 12.45 -18.76 -12.99
CA GLU A 160 13.67 -18.17 -12.40
C GLU A 160 14.19 -16.93 -13.16
N ILE A 161 13.28 -16.19 -13.83
CA ILE A 161 13.63 -14.96 -14.55
C ILE A 161 13.89 -13.83 -13.56
N ASN A 162 15.12 -13.28 -13.59
CA ASN A 162 15.47 -12.14 -12.76
C ASN A 162 14.87 -10.86 -13.33
N CYS A 163 13.86 -10.30 -12.62
CA CYS A 163 13.16 -9.08 -12.98
C CYS A 163 13.84 -7.78 -12.48
N ASP A 164 14.89 -7.88 -11.62
CA ASP A 164 15.42 -6.71 -10.90
C ASP A 164 16.14 -5.71 -11.81
N ASN A 165 16.80 -6.20 -12.87
CA ASN A 165 17.61 -5.36 -13.75
C ASN A 165 16.88 -4.86 -15.01
N ILE A 166 15.63 -5.28 -15.22
CA ILE A 166 14.85 -4.91 -16.40
C ILE A 166 14.30 -3.49 -16.20
N GLU A 167 14.33 -2.67 -17.25
CA GLU A 167 13.72 -1.35 -17.26
C GLU A 167 12.19 -1.44 -17.07
N LYS A 168 11.59 -0.48 -16.36
CA LYS A 168 10.16 -0.51 -16.00
C LYS A 168 9.22 -0.81 -17.16
N HIS A 169 9.35 -0.10 -18.27
CA HIS A 169 8.46 -0.28 -19.42
C HIS A 169 8.61 -1.66 -20.05
N LYS A 170 9.84 -2.15 -20.14
CA LYS A 170 10.14 -3.50 -20.66
C LYS A 170 9.63 -4.58 -19.72
N LEU A 171 9.78 -4.36 -18.40
CA LEU A 171 9.25 -5.27 -17.38
C LEU A 171 7.73 -5.38 -17.48
N ILE A 172 7.02 -4.25 -17.54
CA ILE A 172 5.55 -4.23 -17.67
C ILE A 172 5.11 -4.94 -18.95
N ALA A 173 5.77 -4.69 -20.08
CA ALA A 173 5.47 -5.37 -21.34
C ALA A 173 5.68 -6.88 -21.23
N MET A 174 6.83 -7.32 -20.73
CA MET A 174 7.17 -8.73 -20.53
C MET A 174 6.16 -9.42 -19.60
N LEU A 175 5.81 -8.81 -18.47
CA LEU A 175 4.84 -9.37 -17.53
C LEU A 175 3.44 -9.48 -18.16
N ASN A 176 3.04 -8.50 -18.96
CA ASN A 176 1.75 -8.57 -19.69
C ASN A 176 1.75 -9.71 -20.70
N ASP A 177 2.83 -9.90 -21.46
CA ASP A 177 2.94 -10.97 -22.44
C ASP A 177 2.91 -12.34 -21.76
N LEU A 178 3.67 -12.54 -20.69
CA LEU A 178 3.66 -13.76 -19.90
C LEU A 178 2.28 -14.03 -19.28
N GLY A 179 1.66 -13.00 -18.69
CA GLY A 179 0.35 -13.14 -18.04
C GLY A 179 -0.82 -13.33 -19.01
N THR A 180 -0.67 -12.95 -20.28
CA THR A 180 -1.70 -13.18 -21.31
C THR A 180 -1.64 -14.60 -21.87
N GLY A 181 -0.46 -15.20 -21.95
CA GLY A 181 -0.28 -16.54 -22.53
C GLY A 181 -0.93 -17.69 -21.77
N ARG A 182 -1.31 -17.48 -20.50
CA ARG A 182 -1.93 -18.50 -19.63
C ARG A 182 -3.46 -18.36 -19.47
N THR A 183 -4.07 -17.34 -20.07
CA THR A 183 -5.52 -17.05 -19.99
C THR A 183 -6.32 -17.55 -21.20
N GLY A 184 -5.73 -18.50 -21.96
CA GLY A 184 -6.38 -19.19 -23.08
C GLY A 184 -6.91 -20.54 -22.72
#